data_8542c12b54a1c0a261919270edff015b
#
_entry.id   8542c12b54a1c0a261919270edff015b
#
_cell.length_a   1.000
_cell.length_b   1.000
_cell.length_c   1.000
_cell.angle_alpha   90.00
_cell.angle_beta   90.00
_cell.angle_gamma   90.00
#
_symmetry.space_group_name_H-M   'P 1'
#
loop_
_entity.id
_entity.type
_entity.pdbx_description
1 polymer ?
#
loop_
_entity_poly.entity_id
_entity_poly.type
_entity_poly.pdbx_seq_one_letter_code
_entity_poly.pdbx_strand_id
1 'polypeptide(L)'
;VYYTKSSDGIPLTPQENSDTLTWAMNKWISGMMQATGGKVKAWDLINEAVSGGGNVNGYYALQTEATSEHNPQDFYWQDYFTPEMYGPIVEKAARDAYAAVEGTNPEDLKLFINDYNLESDWDDNKKVKSLVYWIGVWEKKGQELGWNTKIDGIGSQMHISYYENEQTLESKKKAIQNMLKIMAETGKLV
;
A
#
# COMPACT_ATOMS: atom_id res chain seq x y z
N VAL A 1 13.51 10.37 7.47
CA VAL A 1 14.36 10.52 8.50
C VAL A 1 15.25 11.77 8.51
N TYR A 2 15.41 12.45 7.40
CA TYR A 2 16.26 13.68 7.31
C TYR A 2 15.48 14.98 7.54
N TYR A 3 14.19 14.91 7.87
CA TYR A 3 13.31 16.06 7.92
C TYR A 3 12.63 16.26 9.28
N THR A 4 13.27 15.79 10.35
CA THR A 4 12.72 15.96 11.69
C THR A 4 13.10 17.29 12.35
N LYS A 5 13.95 18.09 11.69
CA LYS A 5 14.41 19.37 12.21
C LYS A 5 14.51 20.42 11.11
N SER A 6 14.22 21.65 11.44
CA SER A 6 14.54 22.82 10.63
C SER A 6 16.05 23.02 10.49
N SER A 7 16.48 23.96 9.63
CA SER A 7 17.88 24.35 9.47
C SER A 7 18.53 24.80 10.79
N ASP A 8 17.74 25.29 11.74
CA ASP A 8 18.18 25.76 13.06
C ASP A 8 18.27 24.63 14.10
N GLY A 9 18.02 23.38 13.69
CA GLY A 9 18.04 22.22 14.55
C GLY A 9 16.82 22.08 15.46
N ILE A 10 15.78 22.88 15.26
CA ILE A 10 14.51 22.81 15.99
C ILE A 10 13.69 21.64 15.43
N PRO A 11 13.15 20.75 16.27
CA PRO A 11 12.28 19.67 15.82
C PRO A 11 11.06 20.22 15.07
N LEU A 12 10.75 19.61 13.91
CA LEU A 12 9.53 19.93 13.18
C LEU A 12 8.32 19.43 13.95
N THR A 13 7.23 20.16 13.86
CA THR A 13 5.92 19.71 14.34
C THR A 13 5.43 18.51 13.50
N PRO A 14 4.49 17.71 14.02
CA PRO A 14 3.88 16.63 13.22
C PRO A 14 3.32 17.12 11.88
N GLN A 15 2.71 18.29 11.84
CA GLN A 15 2.17 18.88 10.60
C GLN A 15 3.29 19.24 9.62
N GLU A 16 4.34 19.90 10.07
CA GLU A 16 5.49 20.25 9.22
C GLU A 16 6.20 19.01 8.69
N ASN A 17 6.29 17.93 9.47
CA ASN A 17 6.80 16.65 9.02
C ASN A 17 5.92 16.07 7.90
N SER A 18 4.62 16.00 8.10
CA SER A 18 3.65 15.50 7.13
C SER A 18 3.69 16.31 5.83
N ASP A 19 3.73 17.65 5.92
CA ASP A 19 3.80 18.55 4.77
C ASP A 19 5.10 18.35 3.97
N THR A 20 6.23 18.24 4.67
CA THR A 20 7.54 18.00 4.06
C THR A 20 7.59 16.65 3.33
N LEU A 21 7.06 15.61 3.97
CA LEU A 21 6.99 14.28 3.39
C LEU A 21 6.02 14.23 2.21
N THR A 22 4.90 14.91 2.28
CA THR A 22 3.95 15.04 1.17
C THR A 22 4.63 15.72 -0.02
N TRP A 23 5.38 16.80 0.20
CA TRP A 23 6.14 17.46 -0.84
C TRP A 23 7.19 16.52 -1.47
N ALA A 24 7.97 15.82 -0.65
CA ALA A 24 9.00 14.91 -1.13
C ALA A 24 8.40 13.74 -1.95
N MET A 25 7.30 13.17 -1.47
CA MET A 25 6.56 12.12 -2.16
C MET A 25 6.02 12.60 -3.51
N ASN A 26 5.36 13.76 -3.56
CA ASN A 26 4.85 14.34 -4.80
C ASN A 26 5.97 14.59 -5.80
N LYS A 27 7.11 15.10 -5.34
CA LYS A 27 8.29 15.33 -6.19
C LYS A 27 8.84 14.02 -6.75
N TRP A 28 8.91 12.98 -5.93
CA TRP A 28 9.37 11.65 -6.35
C TRP A 28 8.42 11.03 -7.38
N ILE A 29 7.13 10.96 -7.07
CA ILE A 29 6.12 10.37 -7.94
C ILE A 29 6.04 11.12 -9.28
N SER A 30 6.02 12.47 -9.24
CA SER A 30 6.02 13.28 -10.47
C SER A 30 7.27 13.03 -11.32
N GLY A 31 8.45 12.93 -10.68
CA GLY A 31 9.69 12.61 -11.38
C GLY A 31 9.64 11.23 -12.06
N MET A 32 9.09 10.23 -11.40
CA MET A 32 8.92 8.87 -11.95
C MET A 32 7.97 8.87 -13.15
N MET A 33 6.80 9.53 -13.03
CA MET A 33 5.81 9.61 -14.12
C MET A 33 6.38 10.35 -15.35
N GLN A 34 7.08 11.45 -15.12
CA GLN A 34 7.75 12.22 -16.20
C GLN A 34 8.87 11.40 -16.86
N ALA A 35 9.73 10.74 -16.07
CA ALA A 35 10.85 9.96 -16.59
C ALA A 35 10.38 8.78 -17.47
N THR A 36 9.24 8.18 -17.15
CA THR A 36 8.64 7.11 -17.96
C THR A 36 7.81 7.62 -19.12
N GLY A 37 7.54 8.94 -19.19
CA GLY A 37 6.72 9.55 -20.23
C GLY A 37 5.33 8.93 -20.35
N GLY A 38 4.75 8.49 -19.22
CA GLY A 38 3.44 7.84 -19.17
C GLY A 38 3.36 6.45 -19.84
N LYS A 39 4.49 5.85 -20.21
CA LYS A 39 4.53 4.53 -20.87
C LYS A 39 4.25 3.38 -19.90
N VAL A 40 4.64 3.54 -18.63
CA VAL A 40 4.34 2.57 -17.58
C VAL A 40 2.94 2.86 -17.04
N LYS A 41 2.05 1.92 -17.23
CA LYS A 41 0.61 2.07 -16.94
C LYS A 41 0.15 1.31 -15.71
N ALA A 42 1.02 0.49 -15.11
CA ALA A 42 0.74 -0.23 -13.87
C ALA A 42 1.88 0.00 -12.88
N TRP A 43 1.53 0.34 -11.65
CA TRP A 43 2.49 0.62 -10.59
C TRP A 43 2.04 -0.03 -9.29
N ASP A 44 3.00 -0.56 -8.55
CA ASP A 44 2.82 -0.82 -7.13
C ASP A 44 2.84 0.53 -6.40
N LEU A 45 1.65 0.99 -6.05
CA LEU A 45 1.45 2.28 -5.39
C LEU A 45 1.97 2.26 -3.95
N ILE A 46 1.64 1.19 -3.25
CA ILE A 46 2.03 0.92 -1.87
C ILE A 46 2.50 -0.52 -1.78
N ASN A 47 3.68 -0.72 -1.18
CA ASN A 47 4.25 -2.03 -0.95
C ASN A 47 4.31 -2.35 0.54
N GLU A 48 3.82 -3.55 0.91
CA GLU A 48 3.96 -4.13 2.25
C GLU A 48 3.39 -3.26 3.39
N ALA A 49 2.20 -2.72 3.18
CA ALA A 49 1.60 -1.81 4.15
C ALA A 49 1.03 -2.52 5.39
N VAL A 50 0.58 -3.77 5.25
CA VAL A 50 -0.11 -4.49 6.33
C VAL A 50 0.89 -5.24 7.20
N SER A 51 0.84 -5.02 8.51
CA SER A 51 1.65 -5.79 9.47
C SER A 51 1.15 -7.23 9.58
N GLY A 52 1.93 -8.08 10.22
CA GLY A 52 1.49 -9.44 10.61
C GLY A 52 0.85 -9.47 12.00
N GLY A 53 0.49 -8.32 12.58
CA GLY A 53 0.01 -8.20 13.96
C GLY A 53 -0.92 -7.02 14.19
N GLY A 54 -1.13 -6.72 15.46
CA GLY A 54 -2.09 -5.70 15.87
C GLY A 54 -3.55 -6.14 15.67
N ASN A 55 -4.47 -5.25 16.01
CA ASN A 55 -5.90 -5.47 15.80
C ASN A 55 -6.61 -4.14 15.57
N VAL A 56 -7.14 -3.96 14.36
CA VAL A 56 -8.00 -2.83 13.99
C VAL A 56 -9.30 -3.42 13.45
N ASN A 57 -10.37 -3.37 14.23
CA ASN A 57 -11.68 -3.92 13.86
C ASN A 57 -11.65 -5.41 13.46
N GLY A 58 -10.77 -6.20 14.07
CA GLY A 58 -10.61 -7.62 13.76
C GLY A 58 -9.54 -7.93 12.69
N TYR A 59 -8.97 -6.91 12.04
CA TYR A 59 -7.94 -7.03 11.02
C TYR A 59 -6.55 -6.66 11.56
N TYR A 60 -5.49 -7.07 10.87
CA TYR A 60 -4.15 -6.61 11.20
C TYR A 60 -4.01 -5.11 10.97
N ALA A 61 -3.23 -4.46 11.84
CA ALA A 61 -2.90 -3.05 11.68
C ALA A 61 -1.95 -2.84 10.46
N LEU A 62 -1.81 -1.59 10.03
CA LEU A 62 -0.74 -1.21 9.11
C LEU A 62 0.62 -1.30 9.82
N GLN A 63 1.68 -1.46 9.04
CA GLN A 63 3.05 -1.39 9.55
C GLN A 63 3.36 0.03 10.02
N THR A 64 3.83 0.13 11.24
CA THR A 64 4.28 1.37 11.88
C THR A 64 5.49 1.04 12.75
N GLU A 65 6.19 2.03 13.25
CA GLU A 65 7.25 1.82 14.24
C GLU A 65 6.75 1.00 15.44
N ALA A 66 5.50 1.21 15.85
CA ALA A 66 4.90 0.53 17.00
C ALA A 66 4.43 -0.91 16.71
N THR A 67 4.17 -1.28 15.44
CA THR A 67 3.59 -2.59 15.05
C THR A 67 4.60 -3.53 14.42
N SER A 68 5.79 -3.06 14.10
CA SER A 68 6.82 -3.83 13.42
C SER A 68 7.91 -4.28 14.39
N GLU A 69 8.45 -5.48 14.20
CA GLU A 69 9.75 -5.87 14.78
C GLU A 69 10.83 -5.10 14.01
N HIS A 70 11.05 -3.87 14.36
CA HIS A 70 11.73 -2.90 13.54
C HIS A 70 13.22 -2.77 13.85
N ASN A 71 13.94 -2.43 12.80
CA ASN A 71 15.21 -1.76 12.89
C ASN A 71 14.95 -0.27 13.19
N PRO A 72 15.67 0.40 14.13
CA PRO A 72 15.51 1.83 14.41
C PRO A 72 15.70 2.76 13.20
N GLN A 73 16.14 2.23 12.05
CA GLN A 73 16.32 2.96 10.80
C GLN A 73 15.15 2.80 9.83
N ASP A 74 14.17 1.95 10.17
CA ASP A 74 13.01 1.73 9.32
C ASP A 74 12.13 2.99 9.28
N PHE A 75 11.50 3.19 8.15
CA PHE A 75 10.65 4.34 7.89
C PHE A 75 9.28 3.86 7.41
N TYR A 76 8.25 4.28 8.12
CA TYR A 76 6.88 3.97 7.76
C TYR A 76 6.10 5.25 7.48
N TRP A 77 5.56 5.40 6.29
CA TRP A 77 4.74 6.54 5.89
C TRP A 77 3.54 6.74 6.82
N GLN A 78 2.98 5.63 7.33
CA GLN A 78 1.82 5.60 8.21
C GLN A 78 2.06 6.27 9.57
N ASP A 79 3.31 6.44 9.99
CA ASP A 79 3.65 7.17 11.21
C ASP A 79 3.50 8.69 11.05
N TYR A 80 3.54 9.17 9.81
CA TYR A 80 3.47 10.61 9.48
C TYR A 80 2.12 11.00 8.86
N PHE A 81 1.44 10.06 8.23
CA PHE A 81 0.07 10.20 7.78
C PHE A 81 -0.81 9.29 8.64
N THR A 82 -2.05 9.69 8.95
CA THR A 82 -2.93 8.75 9.65
C THR A 82 -3.16 7.51 8.77
N PRO A 83 -3.41 6.34 9.38
CA PRO A 83 -3.63 5.10 8.63
C PRO A 83 -4.69 5.24 7.53
N GLU A 84 -5.75 6.01 7.77
CA GLU A 84 -6.84 6.24 6.82
C GLU A 84 -6.44 7.20 5.69
N MET A 85 -5.50 8.12 5.94
CA MET A 85 -5.09 9.14 4.98
C MET A 85 -3.97 8.69 4.05
N TYR A 86 -3.16 7.72 4.48
CA TYR A 86 -1.98 7.29 3.73
C TYR A 86 -2.32 6.88 2.29
N GLY A 87 -3.25 5.94 2.11
CA GLY A 87 -3.64 5.46 0.79
C GLY A 87 -4.19 6.57 -0.13
N PRO A 88 -5.19 7.37 0.33
CA PRO A 88 -5.72 8.48 -0.47
C PRO A 88 -4.67 9.52 -0.89
N ILE A 89 -3.75 9.89 0.00
CA ILE A 89 -2.70 10.87 -0.31
C ILE A 89 -1.79 10.35 -1.43
N VAL A 90 -1.31 9.11 -1.31
CA VAL A 90 -0.40 8.52 -2.31
C VAL A 90 -1.11 8.29 -3.64
N GLU A 91 -2.36 7.80 -3.60
CA GLU A 91 -3.15 7.55 -4.81
C GLU A 91 -3.43 8.85 -5.58
N LYS A 92 -3.86 9.89 -4.88
CA LYS A 92 -4.08 11.21 -5.49
C LYS A 92 -2.80 11.76 -6.12
N ALA A 93 -1.67 11.68 -5.41
CA ALA A 93 -0.38 12.11 -5.93
C ALA A 93 0.00 11.37 -7.24
N ALA A 94 -0.24 10.06 -7.29
CA ALA A 94 0.06 9.25 -8.47
C ALA A 94 -0.84 9.61 -9.66
N ARG A 95 -2.14 9.79 -9.45
CA ARG A 95 -3.08 10.16 -10.52
C ARG A 95 -2.83 11.56 -11.04
N ASP A 96 -2.64 12.53 -10.16
CA ASP A 96 -2.33 13.90 -10.55
C ASP A 96 -1.02 13.97 -11.35
N ALA A 97 0.02 13.26 -10.90
CA ALA A 97 1.31 13.24 -11.57
C ALA A 97 1.22 12.57 -12.95
N TYR A 98 0.48 11.47 -13.08
CA TYR A 98 0.30 10.79 -14.35
C TYR A 98 -0.51 11.66 -15.34
N ALA A 99 -1.60 12.26 -14.88
CA ALA A 99 -2.41 13.15 -15.70
C ALA A 99 -1.64 14.41 -16.19
N ALA A 100 -0.59 14.83 -15.47
CA ALA A 100 0.27 15.94 -15.86
C ALA A 100 1.31 15.60 -16.94
N VAL A 101 1.45 14.32 -17.30
CA VAL A 101 2.34 13.90 -18.39
C VAL A 101 1.60 14.06 -19.72
N GLU A 102 2.19 14.80 -20.66
CA GLU A 102 1.57 15.05 -21.97
C GLU A 102 1.29 13.74 -22.73
N GLY A 103 0.10 13.65 -23.31
CA GLY A 103 -0.32 12.50 -24.13
C GLY A 103 -0.80 11.29 -23.33
N THR A 104 -0.88 11.36 -22.00
CA THR A 104 -1.46 10.28 -21.21
C THR A 104 -2.99 10.35 -21.17
N ASN A 105 -3.61 9.16 -21.02
CA ASN A 105 -5.01 9.06 -20.65
C ASN A 105 -5.08 8.56 -19.19
N PRO A 106 -5.62 9.36 -18.24
CA PRO A 106 -5.69 8.97 -16.83
C PRO A 106 -6.33 7.61 -16.55
N GLU A 107 -7.27 7.16 -17.40
CA GLU A 107 -7.92 5.86 -17.27
C GLU A 107 -7.00 4.67 -17.54
N ASP A 108 -5.88 4.90 -18.21
CA ASP A 108 -4.89 3.86 -18.48
C ASP A 108 -4.08 3.48 -17.23
N LEU A 109 -3.95 4.39 -16.27
CA LEU A 109 -3.18 4.15 -15.04
C LEU A 109 -3.87 3.12 -14.15
N LYS A 110 -3.11 2.09 -13.78
CA LYS A 110 -3.54 1.05 -12.83
C LYS A 110 -2.62 1.07 -11.61
N LEU A 111 -3.22 1.22 -10.44
CA LEU A 111 -2.52 1.34 -9.17
C LEU A 111 -2.81 0.12 -8.30
N PHE A 112 -1.76 -0.57 -7.89
CA PHE A 112 -1.82 -1.79 -7.11
C PHE A 112 -1.35 -1.55 -5.67
N ILE A 113 -1.93 -2.27 -4.73
CA ILE A 113 -1.38 -2.45 -3.40
C ILE A 113 -0.77 -3.84 -3.36
N ASN A 114 0.54 -3.92 -3.16
CA ASN A 114 1.31 -5.14 -3.18
C ASN A 114 1.73 -5.55 -1.77
N ASP A 115 1.62 -6.84 -1.43
CA ASP A 115 2.06 -7.31 -0.12
C ASP A 115 2.54 -8.77 -0.18
N TYR A 116 3.28 -9.19 0.84
CA TYR A 116 3.81 -10.55 0.98
C TYR A 116 2.94 -11.38 1.93
N ASN A 117 3.11 -12.71 1.88
CA ASN A 117 2.38 -13.67 2.72
C ASN A 117 0.85 -13.60 2.60
N LEU A 118 0.33 -13.07 1.51
CA LEU A 118 -1.13 -13.02 1.28
C LEU A 118 -1.72 -14.42 1.10
N GLU A 119 -0.92 -15.36 0.60
CA GLU A 119 -1.24 -16.77 0.42
C GLU A 119 -1.28 -17.56 1.75
N SER A 120 -0.86 -16.95 2.85
CA SER A 120 -0.88 -17.59 4.16
C SER A 120 -2.31 -17.82 4.64
N ASP A 121 -2.60 -19.04 5.07
CA ASP A 121 -3.87 -19.43 5.72
C ASP A 121 -3.86 -19.17 7.24
N TRP A 122 -2.79 -18.59 7.76
CA TRP A 122 -2.66 -18.21 9.16
C TRP A 122 -3.81 -17.30 9.58
N ASP A 123 -4.40 -17.61 10.74
CA ASP A 123 -5.52 -16.87 11.34
C ASP A 123 -6.68 -16.65 10.32
N ASP A 124 -7.03 -17.72 9.61
CA ASP A 124 -8.11 -17.74 8.60
C ASP A 124 -7.90 -16.73 7.46
N ASN A 125 -6.71 -16.76 6.84
CA ASN A 125 -6.31 -15.85 5.75
C ASN A 125 -6.36 -14.37 6.16
N LYS A 126 -6.08 -14.05 7.42
CA LYS A 126 -6.24 -12.72 7.98
C LYS A 126 -5.37 -11.68 7.27
N LYS A 127 -4.18 -12.04 6.78
CA LYS A 127 -3.29 -11.10 6.06
C LYS A 127 -3.99 -10.53 4.82
N VAL A 128 -4.46 -11.36 3.91
CA VAL A 128 -5.16 -10.88 2.70
C VAL A 128 -6.48 -10.19 3.02
N LYS A 129 -7.24 -10.68 4.00
CA LYS A 129 -8.46 -10.02 4.46
C LYS A 129 -8.18 -8.62 5.02
N SER A 130 -7.05 -8.46 5.73
CA SER A 130 -6.63 -7.15 6.26
C SER A 130 -6.24 -6.19 5.15
N LEU A 131 -5.56 -6.65 4.10
CA LEU A 131 -5.25 -5.82 2.95
C LEU A 131 -6.52 -5.32 2.26
N VAL A 132 -7.48 -6.21 2.02
CA VAL A 132 -8.79 -5.86 1.44
C VAL A 132 -9.54 -4.84 2.32
N TYR A 133 -9.52 -5.04 3.64
CA TYR A 133 -10.12 -4.10 4.59
C TYR A 133 -9.49 -2.70 4.48
N TRP A 134 -8.16 -2.58 4.47
CA TRP A 134 -7.48 -1.30 4.38
C TRP A 134 -7.70 -0.61 3.03
N ILE A 135 -7.74 -1.34 1.94
CA ILE A 135 -8.13 -0.79 0.63
C ILE A 135 -9.53 -0.17 0.72
N GLY A 136 -10.49 -0.86 1.32
CA GLY A 136 -11.84 -0.33 1.52
C GLY A 136 -11.87 0.92 2.42
N VAL A 137 -11.06 0.97 3.47
CA VAL A 137 -10.91 2.16 4.33
C VAL A 137 -10.38 3.35 3.53
N TRP A 138 -9.35 3.15 2.70
CA TRP A 138 -8.75 4.20 1.88
C TRP A 138 -9.71 4.70 0.80
N GLU A 139 -10.40 3.82 0.08
CA GLU A 139 -11.38 4.22 -0.94
C GLU A 139 -12.54 5.00 -0.31
N LYS A 140 -13.06 4.53 0.83
CA LYS A 140 -14.08 5.26 1.58
C LYS A 140 -13.60 6.63 2.02
N LYS A 141 -12.39 6.72 2.57
CA LYS A 141 -11.81 8.00 3.02
C LYS A 141 -11.62 8.98 1.86
N GLY A 142 -11.15 8.50 0.72
CA GLY A 142 -11.03 9.31 -0.49
C GLY A 142 -12.37 9.83 -0.97
N GLN A 143 -13.43 9.03 -0.90
CA GLN A 143 -14.78 9.48 -1.23
C GLN A 143 -15.27 10.60 -0.28
N GLU A 144 -15.04 10.44 1.03
CA GLU A 144 -15.38 11.47 2.02
C GLU A 144 -14.67 12.81 1.76
N LEU A 145 -13.47 12.75 1.19
CA LEU A 145 -12.67 13.94 0.82
C LEU A 145 -13.02 14.50 -0.58
N GLY A 146 -13.85 13.82 -1.35
CA GLY A 146 -14.14 14.17 -2.74
C GLY A 146 -12.99 13.90 -3.71
N TRP A 147 -12.01 13.06 -3.34
CA TRP A 147 -10.87 12.70 -4.20
C TRP A 147 -11.14 11.50 -5.10
N ASN A 148 -12.23 10.77 -4.84
CA ASN A 148 -12.62 9.58 -5.61
C ASN A 148 -11.51 8.52 -5.69
N THR A 149 -10.77 8.34 -4.59
CA THR A 149 -9.67 7.37 -4.49
C THR A 149 -10.10 6.00 -4.98
N LYS A 150 -9.31 5.42 -5.87
CA LYS A 150 -9.55 4.12 -6.48
C LYS A 150 -8.26 3.30 -6.54
N ILE A 151 -8.27 2.16 -5.91
CA ILE A 151 -7.23 1.13 -6.04
C ILE A 151 -7.66 0.15 -7.11
N ASP A 152 -6.87 -0.01 -8.16
CA ASP A 152 -7.23 -0.82 -9.32
C ASP A 152 -6.94 -2.31 -9.12
N GLY A 153 -5.92 -2.64 -8.33
CA GLY A 153 -5.51 -4.03 -8.17
C GLY A 153 -4.86 -4.37 -6.84
N ILE A 154 -4.70 -5.65 -6.61
CA ILE A 154 -4.02 -6.24 -5.45
C ILE A 154 -2.87 -7.11 -5.97
N GLY A 155 -1.64 -6.78 -5.60
CA GLY A 155 -0.45 -7.55 -5.92
C GLY A 155 -0.11 -8.53 -4.80
N SER A 156 0.24 -9.76 -5.15
CA SER A 156 0.79 -10.72 -4.22
C SER A 156 2.22 -11.08 -4.62
N GLN A 157 3.15 -10.95 -3.69
CA GLN A 157 4.56 -11.31 -3.94
C GLN A 157 4.78 -12.81 -4.12
N MET A 158 3.85 -13.66 -3.69
CA MET A 158 3.85 -15.10 -3.90
C MET A 158 5.19 -15.78 -3.57
N HIS A 159 5.75 -15.49 -2.40
CA HIS A 159 6.93 -16.18 -1.90
C HIS A 159 6.59 -17.60 -1.46
N ILE A 160 6.56 -18.54 -2.40
CA ILE A 160 6.13 -19.90 -2.17
C ILE A 160 7.29 -20.89 -2.21
N SER A 161 7.16 -21.97 -1.43
CA SER A 161 8.11 -23.09 -1.39
C SER A 161 7.49 -24.35 -1.98
N TYR A 162 8.30 -25.14 -2.63
CA TYR A 162 7.92 -26.50 -3.01
C TYR A 162 8.07 -27.45 -1.80
N TYR A 163 7.13 -28.35 -1.65
CA TYR A 163 7.12 -29.36 -0.59
C TYR A 163 7.04 -30.76 -1.21
N GLU A 164 7.94 -31.66 -0.85
CA GLU A 164 7.91 -33.07 -1.27
C GLU A 164 6.76 -33.85 -0.62
N ASN A 165 6.33 -33.44 0.57
CA ASN A 165 5.18 -34.02 1.24
C ASN A 165 3.90 -33.58 0.55
N GLU A 166 3.18 -34.54 -0.06
CA GLU A 166 1.97 -34.28 -0.83
C GLU A 166 0.86 -33.59 -0.01
N GLN A 167 0.67 -33.97 1.26
CA GLN A 167 -0.35 -33.37 2.11
C GLN A 167 -0.05 -31.88 2.36
N THR A 168 1.21 -31.55 2.62
CA THR A 168 1.65 -30.17 2.80
C THR A 168 1.48 -29.38 1.49
N LEU A 169 1.87 -29.96 0.36
CA LEU A 169 1.72 -29.34 -0.95
C LEU A 169 0.25 -29.01 -1.28
N GLU A 170 -0.65 -29.96 -1.06
CA GLU A 170 -2.09 -29.73 -1.30
C GLU A 170 -2.68 -28.68 -0.33
N SER A 171 -2.24 -28.66 0.93
CA SER A 171 -2.64 -27.62 1.88
C SER A 171 -2.21 -26.23 1.40
N LYS A 172 -0.96 -26.09 0.90
CA LYS A 172 -0.45 -24.81 0.37
C LYS A 172 -1.17 -24.37 -0.91
N LYS A 173 -1.47 -25.31 -1.82
CA LYS A 173 -2.30 -25.01 -3.00
C LYS A 173 -3.67 -24.47 -2.60
N LYS A 174 -4.30 -25.11 -1.61
CA LYS A 174 -5.60 -24.66 -1.11
C LYS A 174 -5.53 -23.26 -0.48
N ALA A 175 -4.47 -22.95 0.25
CA ALA A 175 -4.24 -21.64 0.84
C ALA A 175 -4.14 -20.55 -0.27
N ILE A 176 -3.38 -20.82 -1.34
CA ILE A 176 -3.28 -19.93 -2.52
C ILE A 176 -4.64 -19.75 -3.19
N GLN A 177 -5.39 -20.84 -3.40
CA GLN A 177 -6.74 -20.75 -3.99
C GLN A 177 -7.69 -19.91 -3.16
N ASN A 178 -7.64 -20.04 -1.82
CA ASN A 178 -8.44 -19.21 -0.91
C ASN A 178 -8.05 -17.73 -1.00
N MET A 179 -6.78 -17.40 -1.03
CA MET A 179 -6.29 -16.04 -1.24
C MET A 179 -6.85 -15.46 -2.55
N LEU A 180 -6.65 -16.17 -3.67
CA LEU A 180 -7.12 -15.71 -4.99
C LEU A 180 -8.64 -15.52 -5.01
N LYS A 181 -9.41 -16.38 -4.34
CA LYS A 181 -10.86 -16.22 -4.19
C LYS A 181 -11.22 -14.93 -3.45
N ILE A 182 -10.56 -14.67 -2.30
CA ILE A 182 -10.79 -13.44 -1.51
C ILE A 182 -10.46 -12.20 -2.37
N MET A 183 -9.35 -12.23 -3.11
CA MET A 183 -8.99 -11.13 -4.00
C MET A 183 -10.00 -10.94 -5.13
N ALA A 184 -10.43 -12.03 -5.79
CA ALA A 184 -11.42 -11.98 -6.87
C ALA A 184 -12.78 -11.42 -6.44
N GLU A 185 -13.21 -11.68 -5.20
CA GLU A 185 -14.46 -11.15 -4.62
C GLU A 185 -14.46 -9.62 -4.52
N THR A 186 -13.29 -8.97 -4.57
CA THR A 186 -13.17 -7.50 -4.59
C THR A 186 -13.52 -6.89 -5.95
N GLY A 187 -13.52 -7.66 -7.03
CA GLY A 187 -13.64 -7.18 -8.41
C GLY A 187 -12.43 -6.40 -8.92
N LYS A 188 -11.34 -6.38 -8.17
CA LYS A 188 -10.08 -5.69 -8.54
C LYS A 188 -9.20 -6.60 -9.40
N LEU A 189 -8.24 -6.01 -10.10
CA LEU A 189 -7.17 -6.74 -10.79
C LEU A 189 -6.31 -7.51 -9.78
N VAL A 190 -5.71 -8.62 -10.22
CA VAL A 190 -4.79 -9.43 -9.41
C VAL A 190 -3.53 -9.71 -10.23
#